data_9e12d5942dac4032984d35f9cebb4c63
#
_entry.id   9e12d5942dac4032984d35f9cebb4c63
#
_cell.length_a   1.000
_cell.length_b   1.000
_cell.length_c   1.000
_cell.angle_alpha   90.00
_cell.angle_beta   90.00
_cell.angle_gamma   90.00
#
_symmetry.space_group_name_H-M   'P 1'
#
loop_
_entity.id
_entity.type
_entity.pdbx_description
1 polymer ?
#
loop_
_entity_poly.entity_id
_entity_poly.type
_entity_poly.pdbx_seq_one_letter_code
_entity_poly.pdbx_strand_id
1 'polypeptide(L)'
;MTVGVIGLGLIGGSLVRALHAYTEETVLGFDRDAAVMARAKADGVIQDGAVLDAAAEPDERACALIARADVLLVALYPGAAIAAVTRIAGSVRSGALVVDCCGVKRPVCAALEPLAAAHGFTFIGGHPMAGLERFGYENGRADLFLGASMILTPADGIPPEQLCRAETLFAALGFSRMRRCSPDEHDRMIAYTSQLAHIVSSAYVQSDASLEHIGFSAGSFQDMTRVARLYEPMWVELFLDNPEPLLAELNGLIARLQQFSTAIAAADRERLFSLLHAGRVRRERISEEERRAREEQTHE
;
A
#
# COMPACT_ATOMS: atom_id res chain seq x y z
N MET A 1 10.32 -15.07 16.76
CA MET A 1 9.04 -15.65 16.26
C MET A 1 9.21 -16.08 14.81
N THR A 2 8.20 -16.74 14.22
CA THR A 2 8.22 -17.12 12.81
C THR A 2 7.30 -16.19 12.01
N VAL A 3 7.85 -15.52 11.00
CA VAL A 3 7.10 -14.61 10.13
C VAL A 3 7.02 -15.20 8.73
N GLY A 4 5.80 -15.44 8.24
CA GLY A 4 5.56 -15.84 6.85
C GLY A 4 5.22 -14.62 5.98
N VAL A 5 5.77 -14.55 4.78
CA VAL A 5 5.45 -13.52 3.79
C VAL A 5 4.88 -14.18 2.55
N ILE A 6 3.64 -13.82 2.19
CA ILE A 6 2.91 -14.34 1.04
C ILE A 6 2.92 -13.29 -0.08
N GLY A 7 3.46 -13.68 -1.24
CA GLY A 7 3.73 -12.79 -2.37
C GLY A 7 5.08 -12.10 -2.24
N LEU A 8 6.08 -12.56 -3.00
CA LEU A 8 7.45 -12.04 -2.98
C LEU A 8 7.71 -11.08 -4.16
N GLY A 9 6.73 -10.21 -4.47
CA GLY A 9 6.93 -9.11 -5.41
C GLY A 9 7.82 -7.99 -4.81
N LEU A 10 7.64 -6.75 -5.24
CA LEU A 10 8.38 -5.59 -4.71
C LEU A 10 8.21 -5.47 -3.19
N ILE A 11 6.97 -5.43 -2.69
CA ILE A 11 6.69 -5.23 -1.26
C ILE A 11 7.09 -6.45 -0.45
N GLY A 12 6.62 -7.64 -0.80
CA GLY A 12 6.96 -8.87 -0.05
C GLY A 12 8.44 -9.22 -0.14
N GLY A 13 9.08 -9.01 -1.30
CA GLY A 13 10.53 -9.15 -1.46
C GLY A 13 11.32 -8.15 -0.61
N SER A 14 10.78 -6.95 -0.39
CA SER A 14 11.38 -5.97 0.54
C SER A 14 11.14 -6.36 2.00
N LEU A 15 9.94 -6.88 2.33
CA LEU A 15 9.63 -7.37 3.68
C LEU A 15 10.57 -8.49 4.11
N VAL A 16 10.79 -9.52 3.27
CA VAL A 16 11.71 -10.62 3.63
C VAL A 16 13.14 -10.12 3.79
N ARG A 17 13.58 -9.16 2.97
CA ARG A 17 14.91 -8.55 3.10
C ARG A 17 15.06 -7.69 4.36
N ALA A 18 14.03 -6.91 4.70
CA ALA A 18 14.02 -6.10 5.91
C ALA A 18 13.97 -6.98 7.17
N LEU A 19 13.13 -8.02 7.18
CA LEU A 19 13.11 -9.03 8.25
C LEU A 19 14.50 -9.65 8.47
N HIS A 20 15.12 -10.10 7.40
CA HIS A 20 16.47 -10.70 7.45
C HIS A 20 17.54 -9.70 7.93
N ALA A 21 17.46 -8.44 7.51
CA ALA A 21 18.48 -7.43 7.79
C ALA A 21 18.34 -6.80 9.19
N TYR A 22 17.14 -6.68 9.72
CA TYR A 22 16.85 -5.86 10.90
C TYR A 22 16.29 -6.65 12.08
N THR A 23 16.04 -7.95 11.92
CA THR A 23 15.46 -8.80 12.98
C THR A 23 16.14 -10.17 13.03
N GLU A 24 15.96 -10.87 14.17
CA GLU A 24 16.41 -12.27 14.35
C GLU A 24 15.27 -13.27 14.10
N GLU A 25 14.22 -12.86 13.37
CA GLU A 25 13.05 -13.67 13.16
C GLU A 25 13.30 -14.78 12.11
N THR A 26 12.63 -15.92 12.27
CA THR A 26 12.61 -16.95 11.24
C THR A 26 11.65 -16.52 10.13
N VAL A 27 12.15 -16.40 8.91
CA VAL A 27 11.37 -15.91 7.75
C VAL A 27 10.97 -17.07 6.85
N LEU A 28 9.68 -17.22 6.61
CA LEU A 28 9.12 -18.16 5.62
C LEU A 28 8.61 -17.37 4.41
N GLY A 29 8.92 -17.85 3.22
CA GLY A 29 8.46 -17.20 1.97
C GLY A 29 7.42 -18.05 1.25
N PHE A 30 6.43 -17.38 0.63
CA PHE A 30 5.43 -18.03 -0.20
C PHE A 30 5.19 -17.17 -1.46
N ASP A 31 5.34 -17.77 -2.62
CA ASP A 31 5.05 -17.14 -3.90
C ASP A 31 4.57 -18.18 -4.91
N ARG A 32 3.78 -17.77 -5.89
CA ARG A 32 3.34 -18.64 -6.98
C ARG A 32 4.47 -19.04 -7.93
N ASP A 33 5.51 -18.22 -8.02
CA ASP A 33 6.65 -18.43 -8.92
C ASP A 33 7.77 -19.19 -8.21
N ALA A 34 7.97 -20.44 -8.62
CA ALA A 34 9.05 -21.29 -8.09
C ALA A 34 10.45 -20.69 -8.31
N ALA A 35 10.65 -19.89 -9.37
CA ALA A 35 11.94 -19.24 -9.63
C ALA A 35 12.19 -18.11 -8.61
N VAL A 36 11.17 -17.33 -8.26
CA VAL A 36 11.24 -16.33 -7.18
C VAL A 36 11.55 -17.00 -5.84
N MET A 37 10.88 -18.12 -5.54
CA MET A 37 11.14 -18.88 -4.32
C MET A 37 12.58 -19.41 -4.24
N ALA A 38 13.08 -19.98 -5.34
CA ALA A 38 14.46 -20.48 -5.42
C ALA A 38 15.48 -19.34 -5.22
N ARG A 39 15.20 -18.16 -5.81
CA ARG A 39 16.07 -16.98 -5.68
C ARG A 39 16.05 -16.42 -4.25
N ALA A 40 14.88 -16.27 -3.62
CA ALA A 40 14.78 -15.79 -2.25
C ALA A 40 15.53 -16.69 -1.26
N LYS A 41 15.51 -18.01 -1.51
CA LYS A 41 16.29 -18.99 -0.74
C LYS A 41 17.79 -18.87 -1.00
N ALA A 42 18.20 -18.68 -2.26
CA ALA A 42 19.62 -18.49 -2.64
C ALA A 42 20.18 -17.16 -2.08
N ASP A 43 19.37 -16.10 -2.05
CA ASP A 43 19.72 -14.82 -1.43
C ASP A 43 19.79 -14.91 0.11
N GLY A 44 19.36 -16.03 0.73
CA GLY A 44 19.41 -16.27 2.17
C GLY A 44 18.37 -15.48 2.98
N VAL A 45 17.45 -14.77 2.33
CA VAL A 45 16.47 -13.91 2.99
C VAL A 45 15.23 -14.65 3.51
N ILE A 46 15.08 -15.92 3.16
CA ILE A 46 14.10 -16.84 3.75
C ILE A 46 14.80 -18.13 4.19
N GLN A 47 14.42 -18.67 5.35
CA GLN A 47 14.96 -19.94 5.85
C GLN A 47 14.24 -21.13 5.21
N ASP A 48 12.93 -21.01 4.93
CA ASP A 48 12.14 -22.03 4.27
C ASP A 48 10.95 -21.39 3.52
N GLY A 49 10.19 -22.20 2.76
CA GLY A 49 9.02 -21.72 2.04
C GLY A 49 8.43 -22.76 1.11
N ALA A 50 7.33 -22.41 0.49
CA ALA A 50 6.61 -23.23 -0.46
C ALA A 50 6.03 -22.41 -1.61
N VAL A 51 5.79 -23.06 -2.75
CA VAL A 51 5.01 -22.46 -3.82
C VAL A 51 3.56 -22.33 -3.34
N LEU A 52 2.99 -21.16 -3.47
CA LEU A 52 1.62 -20.86 -3.08
C LEU A 52 0.97 -19.96 -4.14
N ASP A 53 0.01 -20.51 -4.88
CA ASP A 53 -0.79 -19.76 -5.83
C ASP A 53 -2.16 -19.43 -5.20
N ALA A 54 -2.52 -18.16 -5.18
CA ALA A 54 -3.83 -17.70 -4.71
C ALA A 54 -5.00 -18.30 -5.51
N ALA A 55 -4.77 -18.77 -6.73
CA ALA A 55 -5.78 -19.40 -7.58
C ALA A 55 -5.93 -20.93 -7.39
N ALA A 56 -5.00 -21.57 -6.65
CA ALA A 56 -4.97 -23.01 -6.43
C ALA A 56 -5.05 -23.38 -4.95
N GLU A 57 -5.48 -24.62 -4.67
CA GLU A 57 -5.43 -25.15 -3.31
C GLU A 57 -3.97 -25.33 -2.86
N PRO A 58 -3.63 -24.95 -1.61
CA PRO A 58 -2.29 -25.11 -1.06
C PRO A 58 -1.96 -26.60 -0.89
N ASP A 59 -0.72 -26.96 -1.18
CA ASP A 59 -0.22 -28.32 -0.92
C ASP A 59 0.03 -28.55 0.59
N GLU A 60 0.26 -29.79 0.99
CA GLU A 60 0.52 -30.17 2.38
C GLU A 60 1.75 -29.45 2.96
N ARG A 61 2.76 -29.21 2.14
CA ARG A 61 3.97 -28.49 2.57
C ARG A 61 3.67 -27.03 2.89
N ALA A 62 2.94 -26.32 2.01
CA ALA A 62 2.52 -24.95 2.24
C ALA A 62 1.68 -24.85 3.52
N CYS A 63 0.68 -25.74 3.69
CA CYS A 63 -0.14 -25.79 4.89
C CYS A 63 0.68 -26.01 6.16
N ALA A 64 1.64 -26.96 6.15
CA ALA A 64 2.50 -27.23 7.30
C ALA A 64 3.41 -26.05 7.67
N LEU A 65 3.90 -25.30 6.68
CA LEU A 65 4.73 -24.11 6.92
C LEU A 65 3.88 -22.93 7.42
N ILE A 66 2.68 -22.72 6.87
CA ILE A 66 1.74 -21.68 7.31
C ILE A 66 1.35 -21.92 8.78
N ALA A 67 1.09 -23.17 9.19
CA ALA A 67 0.77 -23.52 10.56
C ALA A 67 1.87 -23.17 11.57
N ARG A 68 3.12 -22.99 11.13
CA ARG A 68 4.26 -22.60 11.97
C ARG A 68 4.39 -21.09 12.14
N ALA A 69 3.73 -20.29 11.30
CA ALA A 69 3.87 -18.85 11.34
C ALA A 69 3.13 -18.24 12.56
N ASP A 70 3.83 -17.37 13.28
CA ASP A 70 3.26 -16.52 14.33
C ASP A 70 2.59 -15.30 13.72
N VAL A 71 3.17 -14.79 12.62
CA VAL A 71 2.68 -13.66 11.84
C VAL A 71 2.73 -14.03 10.36
N LEU A 72 1.67 -13.71 9.63
CA LEU A 72 1.61 -13.78 8.17
C LEU A 72 1.44 -12.37 7.59
N LEU A 73 2.38 -11.94 6.77
CA LEU A 73 2.31 -10.71 6.00
C LEU A 73 1.88 -11.04 4.57
N VAL A 74 0.76 -10.50 4.10
CA VAL A 74 0.16 -10.83 2.81
C VAL A 74 0.40 -9.66 1.84
N ALA A 75 1.41 -9.79 0.99
CA ALA A 75 1.85 -8.75 0.05
C ALA A 75 1.38 -9.08 -1.39
N LEU A 76 0.08 -9.25 -1.55
CA LEU A 76 -0.62 -9.54 -2.80
C LEU A 76 -1.57 -8.39 -3.18
N TYR A 77 -2.12 -8.43 -4.39
CA TYR A 77 -3.23 -7.54 -4.79
C TYR A 77 -4.52 -7.95 -4.07
N PRO A 78 -5.50 -7.04 -3.91
CA PRO A 78 -6.66 -7.27 -3.05
C PRO A 78 -7.39 -8.58 -3.30
N GLY A 79 -7.79 -8.86 -4.53
CA GLY A 79 -8.49 -10.11 -4.87
C GLY A 79 -7.65 -11.35 -4.63
N ALA A 80 -6.35 -11.29 -4.95
CA ALA A 80 -5.42 -12.40 -4.70
C ALA A 80 -5.15 -12.58 -3.20
N ALA A 81 -5.09 -11.51 -2.42
CA ALA A 81 -4.92 -11.55 -0.96
C ALA A 81 -6.13 -12.23 -0.30
N ILE A 82 -7.34 -11.81 -0.67
CA ILE A 82 -8.58 -12.42 -0.20
C ILE A 82 -8.61 -13.92 -0.55
N ALA A 83 -8.33 -14.25 -1.80
CA ALA A 83 -8.34 -15.65 -2.26
C ALA A 83 -7.30 -16.51 -1.54
N ALA A 84 -6.06 -16.02 -1.40
CA ALA A 84 -4.99 -16.74 -0.72
C ALA A 84 -5.33 -17.01 0.75
N VAL A 85 -5.71 -15.96 1.50
CA VAL A 85 -6.04 -16.09 2.92
C VAL A 85 -7.25 -16.99 3.13
N THR A 86 -8.26 -16.94 2.25
CA THR A 86 -9.43 -17.82 2.32
C THR A 86 -9.03 -19.29 2.20
N ARG A 87 -8.14 -19.64 1.27
CA ARG A 87 -7.70 -21.02 1.08
C ARG A 87 -6.83 -21.55 2.22
N ILE A 88 -5.98 -20.70 2.77
CA ILE A 88 -5.09 -21.12 3.86
C ILE A 88 -5.70 -21.00 5.25
N ALA A 89 -6.89 -20.42 5.40
CA ALA A 89 -7.48 -20.09 6.70
C ALA A 89 -7.53 -21.28 7.68
N GLY A 90 -7.85 -22.47 7.17
CA GLY A 90 -7.84 -23.71 7.95
C GLY A 90 -6.46 -24.18 8.41
N SER A 91 -5.39 -23.66 7.80
CA SER A 91 -4.00 -23.97 8.15
C SER A 91 -3.35 -22.91 9.02
N VAL A 92 -3.95 -21.74 9.12
CA VAL A 92 -3.45 -20.66 10.02
C VAL A 92 -3.72 -21.07 11.46
N ARG A 93 -2.67 -21.07 12.29
CA ARG A 93 -2.84 -21.48 13.68
C ARG A 93 -3.69 -20.47 14.47
N SER A 94 -4.45 -20.95 15.43
CA SER A 94 -5.19 -20.10 16.35
C SER A 94 -4.24 -19.16 17.11
N GLY A 95 -4.64 -17.88 17.22
CA GLY A 95 -3.84 -16.81 17.84
C GLY A 95 -2.69 -16.28 16.96
N ALA A 96 -2.52 -16.74 15.71
CA ALA A 96 -1.62 -16.10 14.77
C ALA A 96 -2.15 -14.72 14.36
N LEU A 97 -1.26 -13.85 13.94
CA LEU A 97 -1.58 -12.53 13.38
C LEU A 97 -1.42 -12.57 11.85
N VAL A 98 -2.44 -12.15 11.13
CA VAL A 98 -2.41 -11.96 9.67
C VAL A 98 -2.54 -10.48 9.36
N VAL A 99 -1.62 -9.92 8.59
CA VAL A 99 -1.66 -8.52 8.15
C VAL A 99 -1.51 -8.47 6.64
N ASP A 100 -2.44 -7.85 5.94
CA ASP A 100 -2.29 -7.59 4.51
C ASP A 100 -1.49 -6.31 4.24
N CYS A 101 -1.06 -6.14 3.00
CA CYS A 101 -0.32 -4.95 2.53
C CYS A 101 -1.01 -4.29 1.32
N CYS A 102 -2.32 -4.48 1.16
CA CYS A 102 -3.07 -4.00 0.00
C CYS A 102 -3.26 -2.48 0.01
N GLY A 103 -3.40 -1.91 -1.17
CA GLY A 103 -3.62 -0.48 -1.37
C GLY A 103 -5.04 0.01 -1.08
N VAL A 104 -6.00 -0.89 -0.80
CA VAL A 104 -7.38 -0.61 -0.37
C VAL A 104 -7.73 -1.47 0.82
N LYS A 105 -8.66 -1.01 1.69
CA LYS A 105 -8.97 -1.70 2.94
C LYS A 105 -10.41 -2.21 3.03
N ARG A 106 -11.40 -1.46 2.59
CA ARG A 106 -12.81 -1.86 2.71
C ARG A 106 -13.10 -3.28 2.21
N PRO A 107 -12.80 -3.65 0.96
CA PRO A 107 -13.12 -4.99 0.47
C PRO A 107 -12.31 -6.09 1.16
N VAL A 108 -11.05 -5.81 1.49
CA VAL A 108 -10.14 -6.78 2.12
C VAL A 108 -10.56 -7.04 3.57
N CYS A 109 -10.80 -6.00 4.36
CA CYS A 109 -11.26 -6.11 5.74
C CYS A 109 -12.64 -6.79 5.81
N ALA A 110 -13.59 -6.38 4.96
CA ALA A 110 -14.92 -6.97 4.93
C ALA A 110 -14.90 -8.48 4.63
N ALA A 111 -13.94 -8.95 3.83
CA ALA A 111 -13.79 -10.37 3.50
C ALA A 111 -13.04 -11.15 4.61
N LEU A 112 -11.95 -10.58 5.14
CA LEU A 112 -11.01 -11.33 5.96
C LEU A 112 -11.28 -11.25 7.47
N GLU A 113 -11.92 -10.22 7.98
CA GLU A 113 -12.26 -10.12 9.41
C GLU A 113 -13.21 -11.23 9.87
N PRO A 114 -14.35 -11.51 9.19
CA PRO A 114 -15.23 -12.62 9.55
C PRO A 114 -14.55 -13.98 9.43
N LEU A 115 -13.71 -14.14 8.40
CA LEU A 115 -12.95 -15.37 8.18
C LEU A 115 -11.96 -15.61 9.32
N ALA A 116 -11.23 -14.58 9.75
CA ALA A 116 -10.30 -14.65 10.88
C ALA A 116 -11.00 -15.06 12.17
N ALA A 117 -12.14 -14.45 12.46
CA ALA A 117 -12.96 -14.80 13.62
C ALA A 117 -13.43 -16.27 13.59
N ALA A 118 -13.84 -16.77 12.41
CA ALA A 118 -14.29 -18.16 12.26
C ALA A 118 -13.16 -19.19 12.45
N HIS A 119 -11.91 -18.84 12.14
CA HIS A 119 -10.75 -19.72 12.23
C HIS A 119 -9.85 -19.46 13.45
N GLY A 120 -10.15 -18.47 14.28
CA GLY A 120 -9.46 -18.19 15.52
C GLY A 120 -8.09 -17.52 15.39
N PHE A 121 -7.77 -16.90 14.25
CA PHE A 121 -6.62 -16.03 14.08
C PHE A 121 -7.04 -14.55 14.12
N THR A 122 -6.08 -13.64 14.30
CA THR A 122 -6.34 -12.20 14.26
C THR A 122 -5.99 -11.65 12.88
N PHE A 123 -6.89 -10.89 12.28
CA PHE A 123 -6.60 -10.13 11.06
C PHE A 123 -6.55 -8.64 11.37
N ILE A 124 -5.54 -7.95 10.83
CA ILE A 124 -5.43 -6.48 10.84
C ILE A 124 -5.15 -6.03 9.41
N GLY A 125 -5.99 -5.16 8.87
CA GLY A 125 -5.71 -4.56 7.59
C GLY A 125 -4.47 -3.66 7.67
N GLY A 126 -3.58 -3.76 6.68
CA GLY A 126 -2.34 -3.00 6.61
C GLY A 126 -2.11 -2.35 5.26
N HIS A 127 -1.37 -1.23 5.24
CA HIS A 127 -0.91 -0.60 4.01
C HIS A 127 0.44 0.11 4.25
N PRO A 128 1.55 -0.46 3.79
CA PRO A 128 2.85 0.21 3.82
C PRO A 128 2.87 1.37 2.83
N MET A 129 3.04 2.60 3.34
CA MET A 129 3.12 3.81 2.50
C MET A 129 4.52 3.94 1.89
N ALA A 130 4.92 2.92 1.14
CA ALA A 130 6.20 2.80 0.47
C ALA A 130 6.03 2.01 -0.83
N GLY A 131 6.75 2.42 -1.86
CA GLY A 131 6.70 1.76 -3.17
C GLY A 131 7.69 2.40 -4.14
N LEU A 132 7.88 1.74 -5.27
CA LEU A 132 8.66 2.22 -6.40
C LEU A 132 7.83 2.03 -7.68
N GLU A 133 8.12 2.78 -8.73
CA GLU A 133 7.55 2.58 -10.07
C GLU A 133 8.23 1.39 -10.80
N ARG A 134 8.46 0.30 -10.04
CA ARG A 134 9.09 -0.95 -10.48
C ARG A 134 8.36 -2.13 -9.83
N PHE A 135 8.45 -3.30 -10.45
CA PHE A 135 7.75 -4.51 -10.00
C PHE A 135 8.74 -5.65 -9.84
N GLY A 136 8.30 -6.74 -9.21
CA GLY A 136 9.06 -7.97 -9.11
C GLY A 136 10.00 -8.02 -7.91
N TYR A 137 10.40 -9.23 -7.59
CA TYR A 137 11.28 -9.57 -6.48
C TYR A 137 12.66 -8.90 -6.57
N GLU A 138 13.18 -8.75 -7.79
CA GLU A 138 14.50 -8.19 -8.08
C GLU A 138 14.64 -6.71 -7.71
N ASN A 139 13.50 -5.99 -7.60
CA ASN A 139 13.47 -4.60 -7.18
C ASN A 139 13.25 -4.41 -5.68
N GLY A 140 13.06 -5.50 -4.93
CA GLY A 140 12.91 -5.47 -3.47
C GLY A 140 14.19 -4.99 -2.78
N ARG A 141 14.04 -4.19 -1.71
CA ARG A 141 15.13 -3.59 -0.94
C ARG A 141 14.83 -3.67 0.56
N ALA A 142 15.84 -3.96 1.38
CA ALA A 142 15.66 -3.99 2.83
C ALA A 142 15.30 -2.61 3.41
N ASP A 143 15.83 -1.55 2.83
CA ASP A 143 15.64 -0.16 3.26
C ASP A 143 14.41 0.53 2.65
N LEU A 144 13.53 -0.20 1.93
CA LEU A 144 12.34 0.39 1.29
C LEU A 144 11.41 1.09 2.29
N PHE A 145 11.34 0.58 3.51
CA PHE A 145 10.40 1.03 4.54
C PHE A 145 10.99 2.05 5.51
N LEU A 146 12.30 2.35 5.41
CA LEU A 146 12.94 3.30 6.32
C LEU A 146 12.31 4.68 6.23
N GLY A 147 11.77 5.14 7.35
CA GLY A 147 11.10 6.44 7.44
C GLY A 147 9.67 6.48 6.88
N ALA A 148 9.18 5.40 6.29
CA ALA A 148 7.81 5.33 5.77
C ALA A 148 6.77 5.23 6.90
N SER A 149 5.50 5.48 6.55
CA SER A 149 4.37 5.22 7.44
C SER A 149 3.77 3.84 7.15
N MET A 150 3.33 3.13 8.20
CA MET A 150 2.47 1.96 8.11
C MET A 150 1.07 2.34 8.58
N ILE A 151 0.06 2.13 7.74
CA ILE A 151 -1.33 2.30 8.13
C ILE A 151 -1.88 0.94 8.57
N LEU A 152 -2.54 0.93 9.73
CA LEU A 152 -3.21 -0.24 10.26
C LEU A 152 -4.69 0.06 10.45
N THR A 153 -5.54 -0.87 10.04
CA THR A 153 -7.00 -0.78 10.19
C THR A 153 -7.50 -1.95 11.06
N PRO A 154 -7.25 -1.89 12.39
CA PRO A 154 -7.73 -2.92 13.29
C PRO A 154 -9.26 -2.86 13.41
N ALA A 155 -9.94 -4.02 13.37
CA ALA A 155 -11.35 -4.11 13.71
C ALA A 155 -11.59 -3.82 15.18
N ASP A 156 -12.82 -3.45 15.54
CA ASP A 156 -13.21 -3.29 16.93
C ASP A 156 -13.03 -4.60 17.72
N GLY A 157 -12.45 -4.48 18.90
CA GLY A 157 -12.24 -5.65 19.79
C GLY A 157 -10.98 -6.48 19.48
N ILE A 158 -10.11 -6.04 18.58
CA ILE A 158 -8.79 -6.66 18.37
C ILE A 158 -8.01 -6.67 19.71
N PRO A 159 -7.44 -7.82 20.13
CA PRO A 159 -6.64 -7.88 21.35
C PRO A 159 -5.47 -6.89 21.30
N PRO A 160 -5.28 -6.06 22.34
CA PRO A 160 -4.21 -5.04 22.35
C PRO A 160 -2.81 -5.61 22.10
N GLU A 161 -2.55 -6.83 22.56
CA GLU A 161 -1.28 -7.53 22.35
C GLU A 161 -1.02 -7.84 20.87
N GLN A 162 -2.05 -8.12 20.09
CA GLN A 162 -1.91 -8.38 18.64
C GLN A 162 -1.60 -7.08 17.86
N LEU A 163 -2.25 -5.98 18.25
CA LEU A 163 -1.96 -4.69 17.67
C LEU A 163 -0.53 -4.24 18.03
N CYS A 164 -0.13 -4.38 19.30
CA CYS A 164 1.23 -4.10 19.74
C CYS A 164 2.27 -4.96 19.00
N ARG A 165 1.96 -6.25 18.77
CA ARG A 165 2.83 -7.15 17.98
C ARG A 165 3.01 -6.64 16.56
N ALA A 166 1.91 -6.22 15.88
CA ALA A 166 2.00 -5.65 14.54
C ALA A 166 2.88 -4.39 14.53
N GLU A 167 2.62 -3.45 15.42
CA GLU A 167 3.35 -2.18 15.49
C GLU A 167 4.83 -2.38 15.81
N THR A 168 5.16 -3.27 16.75
CA THR A 168 6.54 -3.61 17.10
C THR A 168 7.27 -4.22 15.91
N LEU A 169 6.63 -5.15 15.19
CA LEU A 169 7.21 -5.76 14.00
C LEU A 169 7.49 -4.71 12.92
N PHE A 170 6.51 -3.87 12.57
CA PHE A 170 6.70 -2.87 11.53
C PHE A 170 7.70 -1.78 11.94
N ALA A 171 7.75 -1.40 13.22
CA ALA A 171 8.79 -0.50 13.72
C ALA A 171 10.20 -1.10 13.54
N ALA A 172 10.37 -2.39 13.83
CA ALA A 172 11.63 -3.09 13.61
C ALA A 172 12.03 -3.15 12.12
N LEU A 173 11.06 -3.10 11.19
CA LEU A 173 11.31 -3.03 9.74
C LEU A 173 11.64 -1.61 9.24
N GLY A 174 11.70 -0.62 10.12
CA GLY A 174 12.11 0.74 9.81
C GLY A 174 10.97 1.74 9.51
N PHE A 175 9.72 1.33 9.69
CA PHE A 175 8.60 2.28 9.61
C PHE A 175 8.68 3.27 10.77
N SER A 176 8.67 4.55 10.45
CA SER A 176 8.80 5.64 11.45
C SER A 176 7.47 6.08 12.07
N ARG A 177 6.36 5.71 11.47
CA ARG A 177 5.02 6.11 11.92
C ARG A 177 4.02 4.97 11.74
N MET A 178 3.26 4.68 12.80
CA MET A 178 2.09 3.83 12.77
C MET A 178 0.84 4.71 12.79
N ARG A 179 0.00 4.62 11.74
CA ARG A 179 -1.30 5.31 11.69
C ARG A 179 -2.42 4.30 11.83
N ARG A 180 -3.25 4.45 12.86
CA ARG A 180 -4.48 3.66 13.03
C ARG A 180 -5.67 4.44 12.48
N CYS A 181 -6.53 3.79 11.71
CA CYS A 181 -7.77 4.37 11.20
C CYS A 181 -8.77 3.26 10.83
N SER A 182 -10.01 3.64 10.53
CA SER A 182 -10.97 2.70 9.97
C SER A 182 -10.67 2.41 8.49
N PRO A 183 -11.16 1.28 7.92
CA PRO A 183 -11.09 1.01 6.49
C PRO A 183 -11.70 2.13 5.63
N ASP A 184 -12.81 2.74 6.07
CA ASP A 184 -13.45 3.85 5.37
C ASP A 184 -12.59 5.13 5.36
N GLU A 185 -11.98 5.47 6.50
CA GLU A 185 -11.05 6.61 6.59
C GLU A 185 -9.84 6.38 5.70
N HIS A 186 -9.27 5.16 5.72
CA HIS A 186 -8.16 4.78 4.86
C HIS A 186 -8.49 5.00 3.39
N ASP A 187 -9.56 4.36 2.91
CA ASP A 187 -9.90 4.36 1.48
C ASP A 187 -10.28 5.75 0.98
N ARG A 188 -10.96 6.56 1.81
CA ARG A 188 -11.23 7.97 1.53
C ARG A 188 -9.94 8.79 1.38
N MET A 189 -8.97 8.59 2.25
CA MET A 189 -7.69 9.31 2.18
C MET A 189 -6.82 8.86 1.02
N ILE A 190 -6.77 7.55 0.75
CA ILE A 190 -6.01 6.98 -0.37
C ILE A 190 -6.60 7.41 -1.72
N ALA A 191 -7.92 7.54 -1.82
CA ALA A 191 -8.57 8.11 -3.01
C ALA A 191 -7.97 9.46 -3.40
N TYR A 192 -7.77 10.35 -2.43
CA TYR A 192 -7.21 11.69 -2.66
C TYR A 192 -5.68 11.67 -2.80
N THR A 193 -4.98 11.05 -1.84
CA THR A 193 -3.52 11.20 -1.71
C THR A 193 -2.73 10.34 -2.69
N SER A 194 -3.35 9.27 -3.22
CA SER A 194 -2.70 8.32 -4.12
C SER A 194 -3.48 8.15 -5.43
N GLN A 195 -4.69 7.60 -5.39
CA GLN A 195 -5.42 7.17 -6.59
C GLN A 195 -5.72 8.34 -7.54
N LEU A 196 -6.22 9.48 -7.03
CA LEU A 196 -6.47 10.67 -7.84
C LEU A 196 -5.18 11.20 -8.48
N ALA A 197 -4.06 11.21 -7.75
CA ALA A 197 -2.78 11.69 -8.28
C ALA A 197 -2.31 10.87 -9.49
N HIS A 198 -2.51 9.54 -9.44
CA HIS A 198 -2.17 8.65 -10.55
C HIS A 198 -3.08 8.85 -11.76
N ILE A 199 -4.40 9.04 -11.54
CA ILE A 199 -5.34 9.38 -12.64
C ILE A 199 -4.95 10.70 -13.30
N VAL A 200 -4.66 11.74 -12.50
CA VAL A 200 -4.27 13.06 -13.00
C VAL A 200 -2.98 12.99 -13.81
N SER A 201 -1.97 12.31 -13.28
CA SER A 201 -0.70 12.10 -13.96
C SER A 201 -0.88 11.34 -15.28
N SER A 202 -1.66 10.25 -15.26
CA SER A 202 -1.96 9.45 -16.46
C SER A 202 -2.74 10.26 -17.51
N ALA A 203 -3.71 11.06 -17.10
CA ALA A 203 -4.45 11.92 -18.04
C ALA A 203 -3.58 13.05 -18.58
N TYR A 204 -2.72 13.63 -17.74
CA TYR A 204 -1.84 14.73 -18.12
C TYR A 204 -0.85 14.35 -19.23
N VAL A 205 -0.23 13.16 -19.16
CA VAL A 205 0.75 12.72 -20.17
C VAL A 205 0.13 12.33 -21.51
N GLN A 206 -1.18 12.20 -21.62
CA GLN A 206 -1.88 11.83 -22.86
C GLN A 206 -2.02 13.00 -23.84
N SER A 207 -1.60 14.22 -23.48
CA SER A 207 -1.53 15.33 -24.43
C SER A 207 -0.43 15.08 -25.48
N ASP A 208 -0.70 15.34 -26.74
CA ASP A 208 0.29 15.24 -27.83
C ASP A 208 1.53 16.10 -27.56
N ALA A 209 1.36 17.26 -26.90
CA ALA A 209 2.46 18.12 -26.48
C ALA A 209 3.46 17.43 -25.52
N SER A 210 3.04 16.35 -24.86
CA SER A 210 3.94 15.58 -23.99
C SER A 210 5.09 14.90 -24.75
N LEU A 211 4.92 14.62 -26.04
CA LEU A 211 5.94 14.01 -26.89
C LEU A 211 6.96 15.03 -27.41
N GLU A 212 6.61 16.31 -27.39
CA GLU A 212 7.42 17.41 -27.90
C GLU A 212 8.07 18.26 -26.78
N HIS A 213 7.98 17.80 -25.50
CA HIS A 213 8.39 18.57 -24.33
C HIS A 213 9.89 18.82 -24.20
N ILE A 214 10.76 18.09 -24.95
CA ILE A 214 12.22 18.14 -24.78
C ILE A 214 12.74 19.55 -25.03
N GLY A 215 13.45 20.10 -24.04
CA GLY A 215 13.93 21.49 -24.06
C GLY A 215 12.94 22.54 -23.56
N PHE A 216 11.66 22.18 -23.34
CA PHE A 216 10.63 23.07 -22.81
C PHE A 216 10.18 22.70 -21.39
N SER A 217 10.57 21.54 -20.88
CA SER A 217 10.14 21.03 -19.59
C SER A 217 11.19 21.23 -18.49
N ALA A 218 10.70 21.41 -17.26
CA ALA A 218 11.49 21.51 -16.03
C ALA A 218 10.87 20.65 -14.94
N GLY A 219 11.24 20.84 -13.66
CA GLY A 219 10.82 20.04 -12.51
C GLY A 219 9.30 19.83 -12.44
N SER A 220 8.49 20.85 -12.69
CA SER A 220 7.03 20.74 -12.64
C SER A 220 6.45 19.67 -13.59
N PHE A 221 7.01 19.55 -14.78
CA PHE A 221 6.62 18.49 -15.72
C PHE A 221 7.01 17.10 -15.17
N GLN A 222 8.22 16.97 -14.64
CA GLN A 222 8.72 15.71 -14.07
C GLN A 222 7.87 15.29 -12.86
N ASP A 223 7.56 16.22 -11.96
CA ASP A 223 6.73 15.96 -10.79
C ASP A 223 5.31 15.48 -11.17
N MET A 224 4.72 16.12 -12.19
CA MET A 224 3.37 15.77 -12.66
C MET A 224 3.31 14.46 -13.46
N THR A 225 4.41 14.00 -14.05
CA THR A 225 4.42 12.83 -14.95
C THR A 225 5.05 11.59 -14.33
N ARG A 226 5.82 11.74 -13.26
CA ARG A 226 6.59 10.66 -12.63
C ARG A 226 5.74 9.43 -12.32
N VAL A 227 4.56 9.62 -11.77
CA VAL A 227 3.67 8.53 -11.34
C VAL A 227 2.75 8.02 -12.45
N ALA A 228 2.90 8.46 -13.69
CA ALA A 228 2.14 7.93 -14.84
C ALA A 228 2.65 6.56 -15.33
N ARG A 229 3.80 6.07 -14.83
CA ARG A 229 4.27 4.72 -15.10
C ARG A 229 3.53 3.73 -14.20
N LEU A 230 2.43 3.22 -14.71
CA LEU A 230 1.51 2.36 -13.97
C LEU A 230 1.68 0.89 -14.39
N TYR A 231 1.40 0.00 -13.45
CA TYR A 231 1.08 -1.39 -13.77
C TYR A 231 -0.44 -1.50 -13.86
N GLU A 232 -0.95 -1.48 -15.06
CA GLU A 232 -2.37 -1.29 -15.36
C GLU A 232 -3.27 -2.32 -14.65
N PRO A 233 -2.96 -3.64 -14.63
CA PRO A 233 -3.83 -4.62 -13.96
C PRO A 233 -4.05 -4.30 -12.49
N MET A 234 -3.01 -3.89 -11.75
CA MET A 234 -3.11 -3.52 -10.35
C MET A 234 -3.95 -2.25 -10.15
N TRP A 235 -3.69 -1.21 -10.96
CA TRP A 235 -4.37 0.07 -10.79
C TRP A 235 -5.84 0.00 -11.18
N VAL A 236 -6.20 -0.81 -12.19
CA VAL A 236 -7.60 -1.08 -12.53
C VAL A 236 -8.33 -1.70 -11.34
N GLU A 237 -7.75 -2.72 -10.70
CA GLU A 237 -8.30 -3.34 -9.50
C GLU A 237 -8.46 -2.32 -8.37
N LEU A 238 -7.40 -1.58 -8.01
CA LEU A 238 -7.43 -0.59 -6.93
C LEU A 238 -8.45 0.54 -7.15
N PHE A 239 -8.66 0.98 -8.40
CA PHE A 239 -9.66 2.01 -8.71
C PHE A 239 -11.08 1.48 -8.60
N LEU A 240 -11.30 0.23 -9.06
CA LEU A 240 -12.62 -0.39 -9.03
C LEU A 240 -13.01 -0.89 -7.63
N ASP A 241 -12.04 -1.13 -6.76
CA ASP A 241 -12.24 -1.51 -5.36
C ASP A 241 -12.52 -0.31 -4.44
N ASN A 242 -12.34 0.93 -4.94
CA ASN A 242 -12.57 2.17 -4.17
C ASN A 242 -13.36 3.23 -4.97
N PRO A 243 -14.46 2.88 -5.64
CA PRO A 243 -15.08 3.75 -6.66
C PRO A 243 -15.72 5.01 -6.07
N GLU A 244 -16.48 4.92 -4.96
CA GLU A 244 -17.23 6.08 -4.45
C GLU A 244 -16.31 7.21 -3.97
N PRO A 245 -15.30 6.97 -3.08
CA PRO A 245 -14.39 8.03 -2.67
C PRO A 245 -13.58 8.59 -3.85
N LEU A 246 -13.14 7.72 -4.76
CA LEU A 246 -12.35 8.14 -5.90
C LEU A 246 -13.14 9.00 -6.88
N LEU A 247 -14.38 8.63 -7.19
CA LEU A 247 -15.27 9.42 -8.05
C LEU A 247 -15.62 10.77 -7.42
N ALA A 248 -15.81 10.83 -6.10
CA ALA A 248 -16.07 12.09 -5.41
C ALA A 248 -14.89 13.06 -5.57
N GLU A 249 -13.65 12.60 -5.37
CA GLU A 249 -12.45 13.42 -5.51
C GLU A 249 -12.17 13.79 -6.98
N LEU A 250 -12.34 12.86 -7.91
CA LEU A 250 -12.16 13.08 -9.34
C LEU A 250 -13.15 14.13 -9.87
N ASN A 251 -14.43 13.97 -9.57
CA ASN A 251 -15.47 14.93 -9.99
C ASN A 251 -15.24 16.32 -9.37
N GLY A 252 -14.82 16.35 -8.10
CA GLY A 252 -14.43 17.60 -7.45
C GLY A 252 -13.25 18.30 -8.13
N LEU A 253 -12.26 17.54 -8.57
CA LEU A 253 -11.13 18.09 -9.33
C LEU A 253 -11.56 18.59 -10.71
N ILE A 254 -12.37 17.82 -11.44
CA ILE A 254 -12.91 18.22 -12.74
C ILE A 254 -13.67 19.55 -12.62
N ALA A 255 -14.53 19.68 -11.60
CA ALA A 255 -15.27 20.93 -11.36
C ALA A 255 -14.35 22.13 -11.08
N ARG A 256 -13.25 21.93 -10.34
CA ARG A 256 -12.25 22.96 -10.10
C ARG A 256 -11.50 23.34 -11.38
N LEU A 257 -11.09 22.36 -12.20
CA LEU A 257 -10.43 22.61 -13.49
C LEU A 257 -11.36 23.36 -14.46
N GLN A 258 -12.65 23.06 -14.47
CA GLN A 258 -13.65 23.78 -15.27
C GLN A 258 -13.77 25.26 -14.89
N GLN A 259 -13.61 25.62 -13.59
CA GLN A 259 -13.59 27.02 -13.17
C GLN A 259 -12.39 27.78 -13.75
N PHE A 260 -11.19 27.17 -13.79
CA PHE A 260 -10.02 27.75 -14.45
C PHE A 260 -10.28 27.93 -15.97
N SER A 261 -10.77 26.89 -16.63
CA SER A 261 -11.09 26.93 -18.07
C SER A 261 -12.06 28.06 -18.41
N THR A 262 -13.13 28.20 -17.64
CA THR A 262 -14.13 29.27 -17.82
C THR A 262 -13.52 30.66 -17.59
N ALA A 263 -12.74 30.84 -16.57
CA ALA A 263 -12.12 32.14 -16.26
C ALA A 263 -11.07 32.52 -17.32
N ILE A 264 -10.32 31.56 -17.85
CA ILE A 264 -9.34 31.79 -18.93
C ILE A 264 -10.08 32.19 -20.21
N ALA A 265 -11.15 31.47 -20.59
CA ALA A 265 -11.91 31.76 -21.79
C ALA A 265 -12.58 33.14 -21.76
N ALA A 266 -13.00 33.60 -20.58
CA ALA A 266 -13.59 34.93 -20.36
C ALA A 266 -12.53 36.04 -20.15
N ALA A 267 -11.23 35.72 -20.13
CA ALA A 267 -10.13 36.63 -19.72
C ALA A 267 -10.40 37.30 -18.35
N ASP A 268 -11.12 36.59 -17.45
CA ASP A 268 -11.50 37.09 -16.11
C ASP A 268 -10.30 37.02 -15.15
N ARG A 269 -9.59 38.12 -15.10
CA ARG A 269 -8.39 38.30 -14.29
C ARG A 269 -8.66 38.18 -12.77
N GLU A 270 -9.78 38.73 -12.31
CA GLU A 270 -10.14 38.73 -10.88
C GLU A 270 -10.48 37.30 -10.42
N ARG A 271 -11.24 36.58 -11.24
CA ARG A 271 -11.57 35.18 -10.96
C ARG A 271 -10.34 34.29 -10.96
N LEU A 272 -9.45 34.44 -11.94
CA LEU A 272 -8.18 33.70 -11.98
C LEU A 272 -7.32 33.99 -10.75
N PHE A 273 -7.20 35.27 -10.36
CA PHE A 273 -6.47 35.63 -9.13
C PHE A 273 -7.07 34.94 -7.91
N SER A 274 -8.39 34.98 -7.75
CA SER A 274 -9.10 34.35 -6.63
C SER A 274 -8.86 32.83 -6.56
N LEU A 275 -8.93 32.11 -7.71
CA LEU A 275 -8.68 30.67 -7.78
C LEU A 275 -7.24 30.31 -7.39
N LEU A 276 -6.26 31.03 -7.92
CA LEU A 276 -4.84 30.84 -7.60
C LEU A 276 -4.53 31.16 -6.14
N HIS A 277 -5.11 32.25 -5.61
CA HIS A 277 -4.96 32.63 -4.21
C HIS A 277 -5.49 31.55 -3.26
N ALA A 278 -6.68 31.00 -3.55
CA ALA A 278 -7.26 29.91 -2.75
C ALA A 278 -6.35 28.67 -2.72
N GLY A 279 -5.75 28.31 -3.86
CA GLY A 279 -4.78 27.20 -3.94
C GLY A 279 -3.53 27.46 -3.11
N ARG A 280 -2.94 28.68 -3.21
CA ARG A 280 -1.75 29.07 -2.44
C ARG A 280 -2.01 29.01 -0.93
N VAL A 281 -3.10 29.61 -0.46
CA VAL A 281 -3.46 29.62 0.97
C VAL A 281 -3.66 28.18 1.49
N ARG A 282 -4.27 27.31 0.68
CA ARG A 282 -4.44 25.90 1.05
C ARG A 282 -3.08 25.19 1.17
N ARG A 283 -2.14 25.42 0.25
CA ARG A 283 -0.81 24.83 0.30
C ARG A 283 0.01 25.30 1.52
N GLU A 284 -0.10 26.58 1.86
CA GLU A 284 0.54 27.15 3.05
C GLU A 284 0.05 26.44 4.32
N ARG A 285 -1.27 26.27 4.45
CA ARG A 285 -1.86 25.56 5.58
C ARG A 285 -1.38 24.10 5.66
N ILE A 286 -1.34 23.37 4.53
CA ILE A 286 -0.80 22.01 4.49
C ILE A 286 0.65 21.98 5.00
N SER A 287 1.49 22.93 4.57
CA SER A 287 2.89 23.01 5.02
C SER A 287 3.02 23.25 6.53
N GLU A 288 2.13 24.06 7.12
CA GLU A 288 2.09 24.29 8.56
C GLU A 288 1.69 23.01 9.32
N GLU A 289 0.68 22.27 8.83
CA GLU A 289 0.24 21.00 9.43
C GLU A 289 1.34 19.94 9.33
N GLU A 290 2.03 19.83 8.17
CA GLU A 290 3.17 18.93 7.98
C GLU A 290 4.33 19.26 8.95
N ARG A 291 4.62 20.54 9.17
CA ARG A 291 5.67 20.98 10.10
C ARG A 291 5.32 20.61 11.54
N ARG A 292 4.10 20.93 11.99
CA ARG A 292 3.62 20.58 13.35
C ARG A 292 3.70 19.07 13.60
N ALA A 293 3.25 18.27 12.64
CA ALA A 293 3.31 16.82 12.75
C ALA A 293 4.75 16.25 12.82
N ARG A 294 5.75 16.93 12.26
CA ARG A 294 7.17 16.58 12.40
C ARG A 294 7.74 16.98 13.76
N GLU A 295 7.36 18.15 14.26
CA GLU A 295 7.78 18.67 15.57
C GLU A 295 7.28 17.77 16.71
N GLU A 296 6.02 17.30 16.64
CA GLU A 296 5.44 16.38 17.60
C GLU A 296 6.20 15.04 17.65
N GLN A 297 6.62 14.51 16.50
CA GLN A 297 7.40 13.27 16.43
C GLN A 297 8.82 13.36 17.01
N THR A 298 9.38 14.57 17.07
CA THR A 298 10.74 14.78 17.59
C THR A 298 10.73 14.87 19.12
N HIS A 299 9.56 15.00 19.74
CA HIS A 299 9.36 15.13 21.18
C HIS A 299 8.78 13.89 21.87
N GLU A 300 8.39 12.86 21.09
CA GLU A 300 8.08 11.49 21.57
C GLU A 300 9.31 10.58 21.49
#